data_c9a32bcb7ebb82d2cfde4985b0aa30ea
#
_entry.id   c9a32bcb7ebb82d2cfde4985b0aa30ea
#
_cell.length_a   1.000
_cell.length_b   1.000
_cell.length_c   1.000
_cell.angle_alpha   90.00
_cell.angle_beta   90.00
_cell.angle_gamma   90.00
#
_symmetry.space_group_name_H-M   'P 1'
#
loop_
_entity.id
_entity.type
_entity.pdbx_description
1 polymer ?
#
loop_
_entity_poly.entity_id
_entity_poly.type
_entity_poly.pdbx_seq_one_letter_code
_entity_poly.pdbx_strand_id
1 'polypeptide(L)'
;AGRVETDIGGDGAEFYATREYQRGDPLSRVDWNRKARTGELSTVEFREERAASVVLLIDVRAEAWLRPDDASSSAVERSVEGAMQVFSSLIDGGDRVGVAVVGATDPWLPPGSGEDHRARARNLFVEHPLLTADSADDLIQRPISVTALRRQLPSHSQVILFSPLCDDDVIEQAKLLDAGGHLVTAISPDPTATATSGQTVAHVERALRLSELRRAGPRVANWEWDESLASAISRAGERWSA
;
A
#
# COMPACT_ATOMS: atom_id res chain seq x y z
N ALA A 1 3.23 -43.39 -5.20
CA ALA A 1 2.33 -42.49 -4.56
C ALA A 1 2.55 -42.59 -3.04
N GLY A 2 3.25 -41.69 -2.43
CA GLY A 2 3.48 -41.63 -1.00
C GLY A 2 3.91 -40.22 -0.68
N ARG A 3 2.95 -39.39 -0.23
CA ARG A 3 3.23 -38.10 0.44
C ARG A 3 3.86 -38.44 1.79
N VAL A 4 5.07 -37.98 2.02
CA VAL A 4 5.65 -37.89 3.34
C VAL A 4 5.36 -36.47 3.82
N GLU A 5 4.40 -36.35 4.71
CA GLU A 5 4.20 -35.13 5.52
C GLU A 5 5.35 -35.08 6.51
N THR A 6 6.23 -34.10 6.35
CA THR A 6 7.21 -33.73 7.38
C THR A 6 6.66 -32.53 8.11
N ASP A 7 6.19 -32.80 9.33
CA ASP A 7 5.77 -31.79 10.31
C ASP A 7 7.04 -31.07 10.82
N ILE A 8 7.40 -29.96 10.19
CA ILE A 8 8.32 -28.97 10.73
C ILE A 8 7.54 -27.66 10.79
N GLY A 9 6.95 -27.40 11.95
CA GLY A 9 6.35 -26.13 12.25
C GLY A 9 7.38 -25.01 12.21
N GLY A 10 7.09 -23.98 11.47
CA GLY A 10 7.86 -22.75 11.42
C GLY A 10 7.59 -21.96 10.15
N ASP A 11 6.98 -20.82 10.31
CA ASP A 11 6.89 -19.68 9.42
C ASP A 11 7.24 -19.91 7.94
N GLY A 12 6.23 -19.91 7.09
CA GLY A 12 6.14 -19.69 5.66
C GLY A 12 7.42 -19.48 4.84
N ALA A 13 8.33 -20.44 4.80
CA ALA A 13 9.49 -20.42 3.94
C ALA A 13 9.36 -21.54 2.91
N GLU A 14 9.11 -21.18 1.64
CA GLU A 14 9.16 -22.16 0.56
C GLU A 14 10.60 -22.61 0.28
N PHE A 15 10.77 -23.94 0.08
CA PHE A 15 12.01 -24.51 -0.39
C PHE A 15 12.38 -23.91 -1.76
N TYR A 16 13.51 -23.21 -1.82
CA TYR A 16 13.97 -22.58 -3.07
C TYR A 16 14.99 -23.42 -3.83
N ALA A 17 16.08 -23.79 -3.16
CA ALA A 17 17.16 -24.56 -3.78
C ALA A 17 18.04 -25.24 -2.72
N THR A 18 18.80 -26.23 -3.15
CA THR A 18 19.92 -26.77 -2.38
C THR A 18 21.22 -26.30 -3.04
N ARG A 19 22.12 -25.69 -2.27
CA ARG A 19 23.50 -25.40 -2.72
C ARG A 19 24.51 -26.12 -1.87
N GLU A 20 25.74 -26.21 -2.35
CA GLU A 20 26.84 -26.74 -1.54
C GLU A 20 27.02 -25.93 -0.23
N TYR A 21 27.27 -26.64 0.85
CA TYR A 21 27.57 -26.05 2.17
C TYR A 21 28.81 -25.19 2.09
N GLN A 22 28.74 -23.98 2.59
CA GLN A 22 29.88 -23.09 2.78
C GLN A 22 30.22 -22.94 4.26
N ARG A 23 31.50 -22.76 4.57
CA ARG A 23 31.97 -22.60 5.93
C ARG A 23 31.38 -21.31 6.57
N GLY A 24 30.49 -21.49 7.55
CA GLY A 24 29.74 -20.41 8.19
C GLY A 24 28.23 -20.52 8.03
N ASP A 25 27.74 -21.43 7.18
CA ASP A 25 26.30 -21.70 7.10
C ASP A 25 25.76 -22.26 8.42
N PRO A 26 24.55 -21.84 8.83
CA PRO A 26 23.94 -22.40 10.03
C PRO A 26 23.70 -23.91 9.90
N LEU A 27 24.13 -24.68 10.88
CA LEU A 27 23.98 -26.14 10.90
C LEU A 27 22.50 -26.59 10.87
N SER A 28 21.58 -25.73 11.32
CA SER A 28 20.12 -25.94 11.24
C SER A 28 19.59 -25.97 9.81
N ARG A 29 20.33 -25.43 8.83
CA ARG A 29 19.96 -25.39 7.41
C ARG A 29 20.65 -26.49 6.58
N VAL A 30 21.45 -27.35 7.20
CA VAL A 30 22.13 -28.45 6.51
C VAL A 30 21.13 -29.57 6.22
N ASP A 31 21.10 -30.04 4.96
CA ASP A 31 20.33 -31.22 4.56
C ASP A 31 21.04 -32.52 5.00
N TRP A 32 20.72 -32.89 6.23
CA TRP A 32 21.28 -34.12 6.84
C TRP A 32 20.84 -35.41 6.11
N ASN A 33 19.65 -35.39 5.48
CA ASN A 33 19.14 -36.53 4.72
C ASN A 33 19.95 -36.75 3.44
N ARG A 34 20.33 -35.65 2.75
CA ARG A 34 21.20 -35.72 1.59
C ARG A 34 22.60 -36.18 1.99
N LYS A 35 23.16 -35.60 3.06
CA LYS A 35 24.47 -36.04 3.56
C LYS A 35 24.51 -37.53 3.87
N ALA A 36 23.47 -38.09 4.50
CA ALA A 36 23.39 -39.50 4.83
C ALA A 36 23.31 -40.41 3.58
N ARG A 37 22.74 -39.92 2.47
CA ARG A 37 22.59 -40.69 1.25
C ARG A 37 23.74 -40.55 0.28
N THR A 38 24.33 -39.37 0.15
CA THR A 38 25.33 -39.05 -0.89
C THR A 38 26.69 -38.72 -0.33
N GLY A 39 26.80 -38.46 0.99
CA GLY A 39 28.03 -38.01 1.65
C GLY A 39 28.33 -36.52 1.46
N GLU A 40 27.58 -35.81 0.63
CA GLU A 40 27.77 -34.40 0.32
C GLU A 40 27.02 -33.52 1.31
N LEU A 41 27.70 -32.49 1.78
CA LEU A 41 27.06 -31.43 2.61
C LEU A 41 26.41 -30.40 1.71
N SER A 42 25.10 -30.25 1.85
CA SER A 42 24.33 -29.21 1.18
C SER A 42 23.51 -28.40 2.18
N THR A 43 23.32 -27.14 1.88
CA THR A 43 22.48 -26.21 2.66
C THR A 43 21.18 -25.98 1.91
N VAL A 44 20.06 -26.08 2.63
CA VAL A 44 18.74 -25.75 2.10
C VAL A 44 18.60 -24.23 2.14
N GLU A 45 18.44 -23.63 0.97
CA GLU A 45 18.04 -22.23 0.85
C GLU A 45 16.51 -22.16 0.82
N PHE A 46 15.97 -21.53 1.82
CA PHE A 46 14.57 -21.17 1.82
C PHE A 46 14.44 -19.79 1.16
N ARG A 47 13.54 -19.66 0.21
CA ARG A 47 13.04 -18.37 -0.18
C ARG A 47 12.18 -17.89 1.01
N GLU A 48 12.65 -16.89 1.75
CA GLU A 48 11.72 -16.12 2.54
C GLU A 48 10.73 -15.51 1.55
N GLU A 49 9.53 -16.08 1.42
CA GLU A 49 8.39 -15.26 1.02
C GLU A 49 8.25 -14.22 2.14
N ARG A 50 8.97 -13.12 1.98
CA ARG A 50 8.65 -11.94 2.76
C ARG A 50 7.26 -11.55 2.31
N ALA A 51 6.27 -11.86 3.14
CA ALA A 51 4.94 -11.30 2.99
C ALA A 51 5.13 -9.83 2.64
N ALA A 52 4.64 -9.42 1.49
CA ALA A 52 4.90 -8.08 0.97
C ALA A 52 4.47 -7.07 2.03
N SER A 53 5.38 -6.19 2.42
CA SER A 53 5.02 -5.12 3.33
C SER A 53 4.29 -4.05 2.53
N VAL A 54 2.99 -3.96 2.71
CA VAL A 54 2.13 -2.96 2.08
C VAL A 54 1.86 -1.84 3.07
N VAL A 55 1.98 -0.59 2.64
CA VAL A 55 1.59 0.57 3.44
C VAL A 55 0.48 1.32 2.71
N LEU A 56 -0.67 1.45 3.35
CA LEU A 56 -1.76 2.30 2.91
C LEU A 56 -1.46 3.72 3.37
N LEU A 57 -1.32 4.62 2.42
CA LEU A 57 -1.01 6.01 2.66
C LEU A 57 -2.21 6.86 2.27
N ILE A 58 -2.83 7.55 3.21
CA ILE A 58 -4.06 8.31 3.01
C ILE A 58 -3.73 9.80 3.04
N ASP A 59 -4.10 10.51 2.00
CA ASP A 59 -3.94 11.95 1.93
C ASP A 59 -5.05 12.65 2.72
N VAL A 60 -4.67 13.27 3.84
CA VAL A 60 -5.57 14.02 4.73
C VAL A 60 -5.26 15.51 4.75
N ARG A 61 -4.40 16.01 3.82
CA ARG A 61 -4.07 17.44 3.71
C ARG A 61 -5.33 18.24 3.32
N ALA A 62 -5.31 19.55 3.58
CA ALA A 62 -6.42 20.42 3.28
C ALA A 62 -6.86 20.35 1.80
N GLU A 63 -5.90 20.22 0.88
CA GLU A 63 -6.09 20.12 -0.56
C GLU A 63 -6.83 18.83 -0.99
N ALA A 64 -6.88 17.81 -0.14
CA ALA A 64 -7.56 16.55 -0.41
C ALA A 64 -9.05 16.55 -0.01
N TRP A 65 -9.50 17.54 0.80
CA TRP A 65 -10.87 17.62 1.29
C TRP A 65 -11.86 18.16 0.26
N LEU A 66 -11.73 17.73 -0.96
CA LEU A 66 -12.61 18.10 -2.06
C LEU A 66 -13.88 17.25 -2.04
N ARG A 67 -14.99 17.86 -2.42
CA ARG A 67 -16.30 17.21 -2.47
C ARG A 67 -16.99 17.58 -3.80
N PRO A 68 -17.52 16.63 -4.55
CA PRO A 68 -18.42 16.94 -5.66
C PRO A 68 -19.67 17.66 -5.14
N ASP A 69 -20.26 18.56 -5.94
CA ASP A 69 -21.34 19.45 -5.53
C ASP A 69 -22.54 18.73 -4.87
N ASP A 70 -22.89 17.53 -5.37
CA ASP A 70 -24.03 16.75 -4.88
C ASP A 70 -23.62 15.57 -3.98
N ALA A 71 -22.34 15.43 -3.63
CA ALA A 71 -21.87 14.31 -2.84
C ALA A 71 -22.03 14.55 -1.33
N SER A 72 -22.44 13.52 -0.62
CA SER A 72 -22.52 13.52 0.84
C SER A 72 -21.16 13.37 1.52
N SER A 73 -20.16 12.81 0.83
CA SER A 73 -18.81 12.53 1.35
C SER A 73 -17.73 13.29 0.58
N SER A 74 -16.61 13.55 1.23
CA SER A 74 -15.41 14.14 0.63
C SER A 74 -14.51 13.07 0.01
N ALA A 75 -13.51 13.49 -0.77
CA ALA A 75 -12.49 12.60 -1.33
C ALA A 75 -11.62 11.96 -0.23
N VAL A 76 -11.44 12.61 0.92
CA VAL A 76 -10.75 12.04 2.09
C VAL A 76 -11.58 10.93 2.70
N GLU A 77 -12.87 11.17 3.01
CA GLU A 77 -13.76 10.14 3.57
C GLU A 77 -13.83 8.93 2.64
N ARG A 78 -13.96 9.15 1.33
CA ARG A 78 -13.95 8.08 0.34
C ARG A 78 -12.60 7.34 0.29
N SER A 79 -11.48 8.06 0.44
CA SER A 79 -10.14 7.47 0.53
C SER A 79 -9.99 6.58 1.77
N VAL A 80 -10.52 7.00 2.92
CA VAL A 80 -10.52 6.22 4.16
C VAL A 80 -11.34 4.94 4.00
N GLU A 81 -12.56 5.03 3.44
CA GLU A 81 -13.39 3.85 3.15
C GLU A 81 -12.68 2.87 2.22
N GLY A 82 -12.06 3.38 1.15
CA GLY A 82 -11.28 2.57 0.21
C GLY A 82 -10.08 1.91 0.87
N ALA A 83 -9.37 2.64 1.72
CA ALA A 83 -8.23 2.10 2.48
C ALA A 83 -8.67 0.98 3.43
N MET A 84 -9.81 1.13 4.12
CA MET A 84 -10.36 0.07 4.98
C MET A 84 -10.71 -1.20 4.19
N GLN A 85 -11.30 -1.07 3.00
CA GLN A 85 -11.62 -2.21 2.13
C GLN A 85 -10.36 -2.93 1.67
N VAL A 86 -9.36 -2.18 1.20
CA VAL A 86 -8.07 -2.74 0.76
C VAL A 86 -7.31 -3.36 1.93
N PHE A 87 -7.29 -2.71 3.12
CA PHE A 87 -6.69 -3.26 4.32
C PHE A 87 -7.26 -4.63 4.65
N SER A 88 -8.60 -4.76 4.69
CA SER A 88 -9.26 -6.02 5.00
C SER A 88 -8.91 -7.11 3.99
N SER A 89 -8.96 -6.79 2.69
CA SER A 89 -8.63 -7.74 1.63
C SER A 89 -7.19 -8.25 1.70
N LEU A 90 -6.22 -7.36 1.94
CA LEU A 90 -4.81 -7.73 2.02
C LEU A 90 -4.48 -8.55 3.28
N ILE A 91 -5.06 -8.19 4.43
CA ILE A 91 -4.90 -8.96 5.68
C ILE A 91 -5.51 -10.36 5.52
N ASP A 92 -6.68 -10.47 4.87
CA ASP A 92 -7.31 -11.78 4.58
C ASP A 92 -6.49 -12.61 3.59
N GLY A 93 -5.73 -11.94 2.71
CA GLY A 93 -4.76 -12.56 1.80
C GLY A 93 -3.44 -12.96 2.45
N GLY A 94 -3.22 -12.62 3.73
CA GLY A 94 -2.00 -12.96 4.47
C GLY A 94 -0.87 -11.93 4.37
N ASP A 95 -1.12 -10.77 3.76
CA ASP A 95 -0.13 -9.69 3.65
C ASP A 95 0.10 -8.97 4.98
N ARG A 96 1.25 -8.32 5.09
CA ARG A 96 1.58 -7.43 6.20
C ARG A 96 1.22 -5.99 5.80
N VAL A 97 0.20 -5.43 6.44
CA VAL A 97 -0.35 -4.13 6.05
C VAL A 97 -0.13 -3.08 7.14
N GLY A 98 0.41 -1.94 6.77
CA GLY A 98 0.55 -0.76 7.62
C GLY A 98 -0.38 0.37 7.15
N VAL A 99 -0.57 1.37 8.00
CA VAL A 99 -1.37 2.57 7.68
C VAL A 99 -0.59 3.82 8.07
N ALA A 100 -0.58 4.80 7.18
CA ALA A 100 0.01 6.12 7.40
C ALA A 100 -0.83 7.20 6.73
N VAL A 101 -0.54 8.46 7.03
CA VAL A 101 -1.19 9.60 6.38
C VAL A 101 -0.16 10.52 5.72
N VAL A 102 -0.60 11.22 4.66
CA VAL A 102 0.08 12.40 4.12
C VAL A 102 -0.51 13.63 4.78
N GLY A 103 0.34 14.51 5.27
CA GLY A 103 -0.08 15.75 5.94
C GLY A 103 0.12 15.76 7.45
N ALA A 104 0.33 14.58 8.07
CA ALA A 104 0.61 14.49 9.51
C ALA A 104 1.58 13.34 9.85
N THR A 105 2.26 13.37 11.03
CA THR A 105 3.16 12.31 11.51
C THR A 105 2.41 11.13 12.10
N ASP A 106 1.22 11.36 12.55
CA ASP A 106 0.33 10.43 13.20
C ASP A 106 -1.02 10.49 12.49
N PRO A 107 -1.68 9.37 12.23
CA PRO A 107 -1.32 8.03 12.71
C PRO A 107 -0.24 7.31 11.89
N TRP A 108 0.56 6.50 12.57
CA TRP A 108 1.45 5.52 11.98
C TRP A 108 1.21 4.13 12.59
N LEU A 109 0.69 3.22 11.80
CA LEU A 109 0.60 1.80 12.13
C LEU A 109 1.60 1.03 11.26
N PRO A 110 2.69 0.49 11.81
CA PRO A 110 3.67 -0.25 11.03
C PRO A 110 3.08 -1.53 10.43
N PRO A 111 3.58 -2.02 9.29
CA PRO A 111 3.08 -3.24 8.66
C PRO A 111 3.10 -4.44 9.60
N GLY A 112 1.96 -5.08 9.75
CA GLY A 112 1.73 -6.25 10.59
C GLY A 112 0.60 -7.12 10.05
N SER A 113 0.33 -8.23 10.72
CA SER A 113 -0.71 -9.19 10.36
C SER A 113 -1.34 -9.79 11.62
N GLY A 114 -2.39 -10.58 11.43
CA GLY A 114 -3.11 -11.26 12.52
C GLY A 114 -4.20 -10.42 13.19
N GLU A 115 -4.95 -11.05 14.10
CA GLU A 115 -6.17 -10.47 14.69
C GLU A 115 -5.90 -9.22 15.56
N ASP A 116 -4.83 -9.22 16.35
CA ASP A 116 -4.46 -8.07 17.19
C ASP A 116 -4.10 -6.86 16.32
N HIS A 117 -3.46 -7.10 15.17
CA HIS A 117 -3.12 -6.04 14.23
C HIS A 117 -4.37 -5.50 13.54
N ARG A 118 -5.30 -6.39 13.15
CA ARG A 118 -6.61 -6.03 12.60
C ARG A 118 -7.42 -5.18 13.58
N ALA A 119 -7.43 -5.54 14.86
CA ALA A 119 -8.11 -4.77 15.89
C ALA A 119 -7.51 -3.36 16.06
N ARG A 120 -6.18 -3.24 16.07
CA ARG A 120 -5.50 -1.94 16.12
C ARG A 120 -5.81 -1.07 14.92
N ALA A 121 -5.80 -1.64 13.72
CA ALA A 121 -6.16 -0.91 12.50
C ALA A 121 -7.61 -0.44 12.52
N ARG A 122 -8.55 -1.29 12.96
CA ARG A 122 -9.97 -0.92 13.12
C ARG A 122 -10.13 0.27 14.03
N ASN A 123 -9.50 0.24 15.22
CA ASN A 123 -9.58 1.34 16.18
C ASN A 123 -8.99 2.62 15.58
N LEU A 124 -7.88 2.51 14.86
CA LEU A 124 -7.27 3.64 14.17
C LEU A 124 -8.21 4.28 13.15
N PHE A 125 -8.85 3.49 12.29
CA PHE A 125 -9.79 4.01 11.28
C PHE A 125 -11.06 4.62 11.88
N VAL A 126 -11.52 4.11 13.03
CA VAL A 126 -12.80 4.52 13.64
C VAL A 126 -12.62 5.66 14.67
N GLU A 127 -11.47 5.76 15.31
CA GLU A 127 -11.28 6.66 16.46
C GLU A 127 -10.30 7.79 16.18
N HIS A 128 -9.43 7.67 15.16
CA HIS A 128 -8.39 8.67 14.94
C HIS A 128 -8.96 9.95 14.29
N PRO A 129 -8.77 11.15 14.91
CA PRO A 129 -9.40 12.39 14.45
C PRO A 129 -9.12 12.72 12.98
N LEU A 130 -7.90 12.47 12.47
CA LEU A 130 -7.53 12.73 11.07
C LEU A 130 -8.26 11.82 10.06
N LEU A 131 -8.78 10.68 10.48
CA LEU A 131 -9.49 9.73 9.63
C LEU A 131 -11.01 9.78 9.81
N THR A 132 -11.49 10.45 10.86
CA THR A 132 -12.91 10.56 11.21
C THR A 132 -13.44 12.00 11.14
N ALA A 133 -12.59 12.97 10.80
CA ALA A 133 -13.01 14.37 10.67
C ALA A 133 -13.98 14.56 9.48
N ASP A 134 -14.86 15.53 9.61
CA ASP A 134 -15.80 15.90 8.54
C ASP A 134 -15.25 17.01 7.63
N SER A 135 -14.20 17.70 8.07
CA SER A 135 -13.56 18.80 7.33
C SER A 135 -12.10 19.01 7.70
N ALA A 136 -11.36 19.70 6.83
CA ALA A 136 -9.97 20.10 7.09
C ALA A 136 -9.86 21.14 8.22
N ASP A 137 -10.89 21.94 8.44
CA ASP A 137 -10.89 23.04 9.41
C ASP A 137 -10.84 22.55 10.86
N ASP A 138 -11.29 21.31 11.08
CA ASP A 138 -11.27 20.66 12.40
C ASP A 138 -9.88 20.09 12.76
N LEU A 139 -8.91 20.17 11.83
CA LEU A 139 -7.63 19.52 11.97
C LEU A 139 -6.47 20.51 12.12
N ILE A 140 -5.70 20.35 13.20
CA ILE A 140 -4.39 21.01 13.32
C ILE A 140 -3.37 20.20 12.50
N GLN A 141 -3.23 20.54 11.24
CA GLN A 141 -2.26 19.88 10.36
C GLN A 141 -0.86 20.45 10.58
N ARG A 142 0.09 19.56 10.80
CA ARG A 142 1.52 19.87 10.75
C ARG A 142 2.08 19.20 9.51
N PRO A 143 2.43 19.96 8.44
CA PRO A 143 2.95 19.38 7.22
C PRO A 143 4.21 18.54 7.52
N ILE A 144 4.21 17.30 7.09
CA ILE A 144 5.39 16.46 7.13
C ILE A 144 6.06 16.50 5.78
N SER A 145 7.40 16.57 5.79
CA SER A 145 8.15 16.33 4.58
C SER A 145 8.12 14.83 4.22
N VAL A 146 8.01 14.52 2.94
CA VAL A 146 8.17 13.16 2.38
C VAL A 146 9.40 12.44 2.94
N THR A 147 10.46 13.18 3.23
CA THR A 147 11.68 12.66 3.83
C THR A 147 11.43 12.01 5.20
N ALA A 148 10.54 12.57 6.02
CA ALA A 148 10.20 11.99 7.32
C ALA A 148 9.37 10.72 7.16
N LEU A 149 8.38 10.72 6.25
CA LEU A 149 7.59 9.54 5.91
C LEU A 149 8.47 8.40 5.38
N ARG A 150 9.39 8.69 4.44
CA ARG A 150 10.33 7.69 3.88
C ARG A 150 11.18 7.00 4.93
N ARG A 151 11.52 7.66 6.04
CA ARG A 151 12.28 7.04 7.14
C ARG A 151 11.46 6.03 7.94
N GLN A 152 10.15 6.13 7.92
CA GLN A 152 9.24 5.22 8.61
C GLN A 152 8.89 4.00 7.75
N LEU A 153 8.87 4.17 6.42
CA LEU A 153 8.51 3.10 5.49
C LEU A 153 9.57 2.00 5.47
N PRO A 154 9.18 0.72 5.54
CA PRO A 154 10.10 -0.39 5.29
C PRO A 154 10.71 -0.30 3.91
N SER A 155 11.99 -0.67 3.76
CA SER A 155 12.67 -0.69 2.46
C SER A 155 11.90 -1.56 1.45
N HIS A 156 11.77 -1.08 0.23
CA HIS A 156 11.10 -1.79 -0.87
C HIS A 156 9.64 -2.21 -0.57
N SER A 157 8.94 -1.46 0.30
CA SER A 157 7.52 -1.70 0.54
C SER A 157 6.67 -1.33 -0.68
N GLN A 158 5.54 -1.99 -0.83
CA GLN A 158 4.48 -1.52 -1.70
C GLN A 158 3.73 -0.39 -0.98
N VAL A 159 3.55 0.74 -1.64
CA VAL A 159 2.78 1.88 -1.12
C VAL A 159 1.52 2.05 -1.94
N ILE A 160 0.35 1.98 -1.29
CA ILE A 160 -0.93 2.28 -1.91
C ILE A 160 -1.37 3.65 -1.41
N LEU A 161 -1.25 4.65 -2.28
CA LEU A 161 -1.62 6.03 -1.98
C LEU A 161 -3.07 6.28 -2.34
N PHE A 162 -3.87 6.70 -1.36
CA PHE A 162 -5.23 7.20 -1.53
C PHE A 162 -5.21 8.72 -1.51
N SER A 163 -5.47 9.36 -2.65
CA SER A 163 -5.49 10.82 -2.79
C SER A 163 -6.30 11.23 -4.02
N PRO A 164 -7.04 12.35 -3.99
CA PRO A 164 -7.72 12.88 -5.17
C PRO A 164 -6.76 13.36 -6.26
N LEU A 165 -5.46 13.53 -5.95
CA LEU A 165 -4.41 13.98 -6.88
C LEU A 165 -4.76 15.32 -7.56
N CYS A 166 -5.30 16.28 -6.81
CA CYS A 166 -5.75 17.57 -7.31
C CYS A 166 -4.71 18.70 -7.15
N ASP A 167 -3.56 18.41 -6.57
CA ASP A 167 -2.44 19.34 -6.39
C ASP A 167 -1.10 18.71 -6.83
N ASP A 168 -0.08 19.55 -7.03
CA ASP A 168 1.21 19.10 -7.54
C ASP A 168 2.10 18.50 -6.43
N ASP A 169 1.90 18.90 -5.17
CA ASP A 169 2.72 18.43 -4.06
C ASP A 169 2.57 16.92 -3.83
N VAL A 170 1.35 16.38 -3.89
CA VAL A 170 1.13 14.93 -3.74
C VAL A 170 1.70 14.14 -4.92
N ILE A 171 1.69 14.71 -6.12
CA ILE A 171 2.32 14.11 -7.32
C ILE A 171 3.83 13.98 -7.10
N GLU A 172 4.48 15.05 -6.65
CA GLU A 172 5.92 15.02 -6.35
C GLU A 172 6.25 14.05 -5.21
N GLN A 173 5.40 13.97 -4.18
CA GLN A 173 5.56 12.99 -3.10
C GLN A 173 5.49 11.55 -3.62
N ALA A 174 4.51 11.24 -4.47
CA ALA A 174 4.38 9.90 -5.06
C ALA A 174 5.60 9.53 -5.93
N LYS A 175 6.11 10.47 -6.73
CA LYS A 175 7.33 10.29 -7.53
C LYS A 175 8.57 10.06 -6.65
N LEU A 176 8.70 10.81 -5.56
CA LEU A 176 9.82 10.65 -4.62
C LEU A 176 9.80 9.31 -3.89
N LEU A 177 8.62 8.76 -3.60
CA LEU A 177 8.48 7.43 -3.03
C LEU A 177 8.89 6.36 -4.05
N ASP A 178 8.43 6.46 -5.29
CA ASP A 178 8.79 5.54 -6.38
C ASP A 178 10.29 5.57 -6.67
N ALA A 179 10.87 6.76 -6.82
CA ALA A 179 12.32 6.95 -6.97
C ALA A 179 13.13 6.44 -5.76
N GLY A 180 12.50 6.37 -4.59
CA GLY A 180 13.06 5.78 -3.36
C GLY A 180 13.05 4.25 -3.34
N GLY A 181 12.56 3.59 -4.39
CA GLY A 181 12.52 2.13 -4.53
C GLY A 181 11.27 1.48 -3.94
N HIS A 182 10.22 2.25 -3.66
CA HIS A 182 8.91 1.72 -3.29
C HIS A 182 8.06 1.47 -4.54
N LEU A 183 7.28 0.40 -4.55
CA LEU A 183 6.30 0.18 -5.61
C LEU A 183 5.04 0.99 -5.30
N VAL A 184 4.85 2.11 -5.99
CA VAL A 184 3.73 3.03 -5.72
C VAL A 184 2.54 2.73 -6.62
N THR A 185 1.36 2.56 -5.99
CA THR A 185 0.07 2.51 -6.66
C THR A 185 -0.83 3.59 -6.07
N ALA A 186 -1.27 4.55 -6.88
CA ALA A 186 -2.23 5.56 -6.46
C ALA A 186 -3.66 5.13 -6.81
N ILE A 187 -4.53 5.15 -5.83
CA ILE A 187 -5.99 5.01 -5.99
C ILE A 187 -6.58 6.38 -5.76
N SER A 188 -7.16 6.95 -6.80
CA SER A 188 -7.53 8.37 -6.81
C SER A 188 -9.03 8.53 -7.00
N PRO A 189 -9.80 8.79 -5.92
CA PRO A 189 -11.19 9.20 -6.04
C PRO A 189 -11.27 10.52 -6.82
N ASP A 190 -12.20 10.62 -7.76
CA ASP A 190 -12.36 11.78 -8.62
C ASP A 190 -13.43 12.75 -8.08
N PRO A 191 -13.04 13.84 -7.41
CA PRO A 191 -14.00 14.80 -6.89
C PRO A 191 -14.41 15.85 -7.93
N THR A 192 -13.89 15.77 -9.18
CA THR A 192 -14.11 16.79 -10.19
C THR A 192 -15.44 16.57 -10.92
N ALA A 193 -16.14 17.66 -11.15
CA ALA A 193 -17.33 17.71 -11.97
C ALA A 193 -17.05 18.49 -13.26
N THR A 194 -17.99 18.50 -14.19
CA THR A 194 -17.87 19.19 -15.48
C THR A 194 -19.05 20.09 -15.80
N ALA A 195 -19.88 20.41 -14.79
CA ALA A 195 -21.08 21.20 -14.96
C ALA A 195 -20.80 22.68 -15.26
N THR A 196 -19.67 23.22 -14.79
CA THR A 196 -19.24 24.59 -15.04
C THR A 196 -17.90 24.63 -15.76
N SER A 197 -17.57 25.79 -16.39
CA SER A 197 -16.27 25.97 -17.05
C SER A 197 -15.09 25.82 -16.07
N GLY A 198 -15.22 26.31 -14.85
CA GLY A 198 -14.17 26.15 -13.81
C GLY A 198 -13.96 24.71 -13.40
N GLN A 199 -15.03 23.95 -13.20
CA GLN A 199 -14.98 22.53 -12.90
C GLN A 199 -14.36 21.73 -14.05
N THR A 200 -14.70 22.09 -15.31
CA THR A 200 -14.09 21.46 -16.50
C THR A 200 -12.57 21.69 -16.54
N VAL A 201 -12.09 22.89 -16.18
CA VAL A 201 -10.66 23.19 -16.10
C VAL A 201 -10.00 22.31 -15.00
N ALA A 202 -10.57 22.26 -13.80
CA ALA A 202 -10.06 21.43 -12.70
C ALA A 202 -10.01 19.94 -13.08
N HIS A 203 -11.01 19.44 -13.80
CA HIS A 203 -11.03 18.07 -14.33
C HIS A 203 -9.87 17.82 -15.32
N VAL A 204 -9.63 18.74 -16.25
CA VAL A 204 -8.52 18.62 -17.22
C VAL A 204 -7.17 18.69 -16.52
N GLU A 205 -6.97 19.63 -15.60
CA GLU A 205 -5.73 19.75 -14.83
C GLU A 205 -5.44 18.46 -14.05
N ARG A 206 -6.46 17.91 -13.37
CA ARG A 206 -6.33 16.63 -12.67
C ARG A 206 -5.98 15.50 -13.64
N ALA A 207 -6.62 15.41 -14.80
CA ALA A 207 -6.32 14.40 -15.82
C ALA A 207 -4.86 14.48 -16.32
N LEU A 208 -4.31 15.70 -16.44
CA LEU A 208 -2.90 15.91 -16.77
C LEU A 208 -1.99 15.40 -15.66
N ARG A 209 -2.27 15.69 -14.38
CA ARG A 209 -1.52 15.19 -13.21
C ARG A 209 -1.51 13.66 -13.16
N LEU A 210 -2.66 13.00 -13.34
CA LEU A 210 -2.72 11.55 -13.40
C LEU A 210 -1.87 10.97 -14.54
N SER A 211 -1.89 11.64 -15.71
CA SER A 211 -1.07 11.24 -16.86
C SER A 211 0.42 11.41 -16.59
N GLU A 212 0.80 12.50 -15.94
CA GLU A 212 2.19 12.77 -15.53
C GLU A 212 2.68 11.71 -14.54
N LEU A 213 1.90 11.40 -13.51
CA LEU A 213 2.25 10.40 -12.52
C LEU A 213 2.45 9.01 -13.14
N ARG A 214 1.56 8.61 -14.07
CA ARG A 214 1.71 7.34 -14.82
C ARG A 214 3.00 7.28 -15.63
N ARG A 215 3.40 8.40 -16.27
CA ARG A 215 4.66 8.46 -17.05
C ARG A 215 5.90 8.41 -16.18
N ALA A 216 5.78 8.83 -14.92
CA ALA A 216 6.89 8.82 -13.97
C ALA A 216 7.17 7.44 -13.35
N GLY A 217 6.26 6.46 -13.50
CA GLY A 217 6.43 5.09 -12.99
C GLY A 217 5.27 4.56 -12.14
N PRO A 218 4.68 5.36 -11.24
CA PRO A 218 3.60 4.87 -10.39
C PRO A 218 2.38 4.35 -11.17
N ARG A 219 1.76 3.31 -10.64
CA ARG A 219 0.47 2.82 -11.12
C ARG A 219 -0.64 3.73 -10.63
N VAL A 220 -1.62 4.05 -11.48
CA VAL A 220 -2.72 4.96 -11.13
C VAL A 220 -4.06 4.37 -11.53
N ALA A 221 -4.91 4.11 -10.52
CA ALA A 221 -6.32 3.79 -10.67
C ALA A 221 -7.14 5.07 -10.45
N ASN A 222 -7.77 5.61 -11.50
CA ASN A 222 -8.77 6.66 -11.36
C ASN A 222 -10.07 6.02 -10.87
N TRP A 223 -10.62 6.50 -9.78
CA TRP A 223 -11.81 5.97 -9.15
C TRP A 223 -12.96 6.98 -9.26
N GLU A 224 -13.81 6.75 -10.22
CA GLU A 224 -14.97 7.61 -10.49
C GLU A 224 -15.97 7.58 -9.33
N TRP A 225 -16.72 8.66 -9.15
CA TRP A 225 -17.52 8.85 -7.94
C TRP A 225 -18.68 7.86 -7.80
N ASP A 226 -19.27 7.44 -8.91
CA ASP A 226 -20.36 6.48 -9.01
C ASP A 226 -19.88 5.02 -9.20
N GLU A 227 -18.57 4.79 -9.21
CA GLU A 227 -17.96 3.48 -9.41
C GLU A 227 -17.58 2.81 -8.09
N SER A 228 -17.64 1.48 -8.03
CA SER A 228 -17.07 0.72 -6.91
C SER A 228 -15.54 0.70 -6.97
N LEU A 229 -14.88 0.64 -5.80
CA LEU A 229 -13.42 0.53 -5.73
C LEU A 229 -12.89 -0.72 -6.49
N ALA A 230 -13.59 -1.84 -6.37
CA ALA A 230 -13.22 -3.08 -7.05
C ALA A 230 -13.24 -2.92 -8.58
N SER A 231 -14.24 -2.23 -9.12
CA SER A 231 -14.34 -1.93 -10.56
C SER A 231 -13.21 -1.01 -11.03
N ALA A 232 -12.89 0.04 -10.25
CA ALA A 232 -11.80 0.96 -10.56
C ALA A 232 -10.43 0.25 -10.59
N ILE A 233 -10.17 -0.62 -9.61
CA ILE A 233 -8.92 -1.40 -9.55
C ILE A 233 -8.85 -2.41 -10.70
N SER A 234 -9.95 -3.14 -11.00
CA SER A 234 -10.00 -4.11 -12.09
C SER A 234 -9.71 -3.45 -13.44
N ARG A 235 -10.40 -2.34 -13.73
CA ARG A 235 -10.20 -1.54 -14.95
C ARG A 235 -8.78 -0.98 -15.08
N ALA A 236 -8.15 -0.61 -13.97
CA ALA A 236 -6.77 -0.17 -13.95
C ALA A 236 -5.80 -1.34 -14.18
N GLY A 237 -6.08 -2.51 -13.59
CA GLY A 237 -5.27 -3.74 -13.72
C GLY A 237 -5.13 -4.21 -15.18
N GLU A 238 -6.18 -4.10 -15.98
CA GLU A 238 -6.13 -4.42 -17.41
C GLU A 238 -5.10 -3.56 -18.17
N ARG A 239 -4.97 -2.28 -17.78
CA ARG A 239 -3.98 -1.36 -18.37
C ARG A 239 -2.55 -1.61 -17.90
N TRP A 240 -2.37 -2.22 -16.71
CA TRP A 240 -1.03 -2.53 -16.17
C TRP A 240 -0.47 -3.83 -16.73
N SER A 241 -1.33 -4.66 -17.31
CA SER A 241 -0.98 -5.96 -17.89
C SER A 241 -0.76 -5.91 -19.42
N ALA A 242 -1.08 -4.79 -20.05
CA ALA A 242 -0.91 -4.54 -21.49
C ALA A 242 0.43 -3.85 -21.77
#